data_914f6a4be1f34dd736f7d0f7a662d740
#
_entry.id   914f6a4be1f34dd736f7d0f7a662d740
#
_cell.length_a   1.000
_cell.length_b   1.000
_cell.length_c   1.000
_cell.angle_alpha   90.00
_cell.angle_beta   90.00
_cell.angle_gamma   90.00
#
_symmetry.space_group_name_H-M   'P 1'
#
loop_
_entity.id
_entity.type
_entity.pdbx_description
1 polymer ?
#
loop_
_entity_poly.entity_id
_entity_poly.type
_entity_poly.pdbx_seq_one_letter_code
_entity_poly.pdbx_strand_id
1 'polypeptide(L)'
;MVSSSELSAKHRKTLKAIFERPERSDIAWRDIESLFIALGGEISEGTGSRVRVALGGVRAVFHRPHPERITDKGAVKAVRRFLQTAGVEP
;
A
#
# COMPACT_ATOMS: atom_id res chain seq x y z
N MET A 1 1.45 13.97 9.56
CA MET A 1 0.40 12.99 9.27
C MET A 1 -0.35 13.40 8.01
N VAL A 2 -0.53 12.48 7.09
CA VAL A 2 -1.27 12.78 5.86
C VAL A 2 -2.74 12.43 6.08
N SER A 3 -3.61 13.41 5.82
CA SER A 3 -5.05 13.20 5.91
C SER A 3 -5.55 12.54 4.63
N SER A 4 -6.46 11.58 4.76
CA SER A 4 -7.07 10.94 3.60
C SER A 4 -7.82 11.93 2.72
N SER A 5 -8.27 13.05 3.29
CA SER A 5 -8.98 14.10 2.54
C SER A 5 -8.07 14.84 1.56
N GLU A 6 -6.74 14.74 1.74
CA GLU A 6 -5.78 15.38 0.84
C GLU A 6 -5.46 14.49 -0.36
N LEU A 7 -5.91 13.26 -0.36
CA LEU A 7 -5.68 12.32 -1.46
C LEU A 7 -6.70 12.52 -2.57
N SER A 8 -6.31 12.14 -3.78
CA SER A 8 -7.26 12.10 -4.89
C SER A 8 -8.34 11.07 -4.61
N ALA A 9 -9.45 11.15 -5.33
CA ALA A 9 -10.54 10.19 -5.17
C ALA A 9 -10.06 8.76 -5.44
N LYS A 10 -9.19 8.60 -6.42
CA LYS A 10 -8.62 7.29 -6.77
C LYS A 10 -7.82 6.72 -5.60
N HIS A 11 -6.95 7.52 -5.00
CA HIS A 11 -6.12 7.07 -3.89
C HIS A 11 -6.93 6.79 -2.64
N ARG A 12 -7.96 7.60 -2.38
CA ARG A 12 -8.87 7.34 -1.25
C ARG A 12 -9.60 6.02 -1.43
N LYS A 13 -10.02 5.71 -2.65
CA LYS A 13 -10.68 4.46 -2.95
C LYS A 13 -9.77 3.27 -2.68
N THR A 14 -8.52 3.35 -3.10
CA THR A 14 -7.52 2.31 -2.84
C THR A 14 -7.31 2.14 -1.34
N LEU A 15 -7.16 3.25 -0.61
CA LEU A 15 -6.95 3.21 0.84
C LEU A 15 -8.12 2.53 1.54
N LYS A 16 -9.35 2.89 1.19
CA LYS A 16 -10.54 2.26 1.77
C LYS A 16 -10.59 0.77 1.47
N ALA A 17 -10.23 0.39 0.24
CA ALA A 17 -10.22 -1.01 -0.16
C ALA A 17 -9.24 -1.83 0.67
N ILE A 18 -8.06 -1.27 0.98
CA ILE A 18 -7.05 -1.95 1.79
C ILE A 18 -7.57 -2.19 3.21
N PHE A 19 -8.42 -1.31 3.72
CA PHE A 19 -8.94 -1.41 5.08
C PHE A 19 -10.25 -2.16 5.19
N GLU A 20 -10.80 -2.65 4.09
CA GLU A 20 -12.03 -3.44 4.13
C GLU A 20 -11.82 -4.80 4.79
N ARG A 21 -12.86 -5.28 5.47
CA ARG A 21 -12.87 -6.61 6.08
C ARG A 21 -14.12 -7.36 5.62
N PRO A 22 -13.98 -8.62 5.19
CA PRO A 22 -12.70 -9.36 5.06
C PRO A 22 -11.81 -8.76 3.97
N GLU A 23 -10.53 -9.15 4.01
CA GLU A 23 -9.54 -8.64 3.07
C GLU A 23 -9.96 -8.89 1.63
N ARG A 24 -9.77 -7.87 0.79
CA ARG A 24 -10.04 -8.00 -0.64
C ARG A 24 -8.90 -8.73 -1.32
N SER A 25 -9.20 -9.37 -2.43
CA SER A 25 -8.21 -10.07 -3.24
C SER A 25 -8.19 -9.58 -4.69
N ASP A 26 -8.69 -8.35 -4.92
CA ASP A 26 -8.82 -7.78 -6.26
C ASP A 26 -8.13 -6.42 -6.39
N ILE A 27 -7.27 -6.05 -5.45
CA ILE A 27 -6.59 -4.76 -5.49
C ILE A 27 -5.34 -4.87 -6.35
N ALA A 28 -5.23 -4.01 -7.37
CA ALA A 28 -4.04 -3.98 -8.22
C ALA A 28 -2.85 -3.45 -7.42
N TRP A 29 -1.72 -4.16 -7.50
CA TRP A 29 -0.52 -3.77 -6.76
C TRP A 29 -0.03 -2.37 -7.15
N ARG A 30 -0.12 -2.01 -8.43
CA ARG A 30 0.30 -0.68 -8.88
C ARG A 30 -0.48 0.44 -8.19
N ASP A 31 -1.75 0.19 -7.85
CA ASP A 31 -2.56 1.18 -7.15
C ASP A 31 -2.06 1.37 -5.72
N ILE A 32 -1.57 0.30 -5.11
CA ILE A 32 -0.97 0.37 -3.77
C ILE A 32 0.32 1.17 -3.80
N GLU A 33 1.20 0.93 -4.78
CA GLU A 33 2.43 1.71 -4.89
C GLU A 33 2.13 3.18 -5.18
N SER A 34 1.15 3.45 -6.03
CA SER A 34 0.72 4.82 -6.30
C SER A 34 0.22 5.51 -5.04
N LEU A 35 -0.52 4.78 -4.21
CA LEU A 35 -0.99 5.31 -2.92
C LEU A 35 0.18 5.63 -1.99
N PHE A 36 1.17 4.75 -1.89
CA PHE A 36 2.35 5.02 -1.05
C PHE A 36 3.01 6.33 -1.46
N ILE A 37 3.19 6.55 -2.76
CA ILE A 37 3.81 7.77 -3.27
C ILE A 37 2.94 8.98 -2.95
N ALA A 38 1.63 8.86 -3.14
CA ALA A 38 0.71 9.96 -2.85
C ALA A 38 0.70 10.35 -1.36
N LEU A 39 1.02 9.40 -0.48
CA LEU A 39 1.12 9.64 0.95
C LEU A 39 2.47 10.23 1.36
N GLY A 40 3.36 10.44 0.42
CA GLY A 40 4.70 10.97 0.68
C GLY A 40 5.75 9.90 0.95
N GLY A 41 5.43 8.64 0.66
CA GLY A 41 6.36 7.55 0.84
C GLY A 41 7.43 7.49 -0.24
N GLU A 42 8.51 6.81 0.06
CA GLU A 42 9.61 6.56 -0.88
C GLU A 42 9.65 5.08 -1.21
N ILE A 43 9.76 4.78 -2.49
CA ILE A 43 9.83 3.40 -2.96
C ILE A 43 11.16 3.18 -3.67
N SER A 44 11.86 2.12 -3.32
CA SER A 44 13.11 1.76 -3.99
C SER A 44 13.10 0.28 -4.34
N GLU A 45 13.81 -0.05 -5.40
CA GLU A 45 13.89 -1.43 -5.87
C GLU A 45 14.82 -2.26 -4.98
N GLY A 46 14.38 -3.47 -4.68
CA GLY A 46 15.22 -4.45 -4.04
C GLY A 46 15.64 -5.51 -5.04
N THR A 47 16.19 -6.61 -4.53
CA THR A 47 16.60 -7.73 -5.35
C THR A 47 15.36 -8.50 -5.84
N GLY A 48 15.33 -8.85 -7.11
CA GLY A 48 14.22 -9.60 -7.69
C GLY A 48 12.95 -8.79 -7.68
N SER A 49 11.86 -9.37 -7.18
CA SER A 49 10.56 -8.71 -7.12
C SER A 49 10.36 -7.87 -5.86
N ARG A 50 11.39 -7.74 -5.03
CA ARG A 50 11.27 -7.00 -3.77
C ARG A 50 11.21 -5.50 -4.02
N VAL A 51 10.42 -4.83 -3.21
CA VAL A 51 10.32 -3.38 -3.22
C VAL A 51 10.39 -2.89 -1.77
N ARG A 52 11.22 -1.88 -1.54
CA ARG A 52 11.34 -1.26 -0.22
C ARG A 52 10.49 -0.02 -0.18
N VAL A 53 9.75 0.16 0.91
CA VAL A 53 8.88 1.31 1.09
C VAL A 53 9.20 1.97 2.42
N ALA A 54 9.35 3.30 2.41
CA ALA A 54 9.52 4.09 3.62
C ALA A 54 8.42 5.13 3.68
N LEU A 55 7.71 5.18 4.81
CA LEU A 55 6.58 6.09 4.98
C LEU A 55 6.44 6.42 6.46
N GLY A 56 6.42 7.72 6.78
CA GLY A 56 6.22 8.16 8.15
C GLY A 56 7.22 7.60 9.14
N GLY A 57 8.47 7.42 8.72
CA GLY A 57 9.51 6.84 9.58
C GLY A 57 9.45 5.33 9.70
N VAL A 58 8.51 4.68 9.03
CA VAL A 58 8.35 3.23 9.04
C VAL A 58 8.83 2.65 7.73
N ARG A 59 9.53 1.53 7.79
CA ARG A 59 10.05 0.85 6.59
C ARG A 59 9.51 -0.56 6.51
N ALA A 60 9.26 -1.02 5.29
CA ALA A 60 8.82 -2.37 5.03
C ALA A 60 9.32 -2.84 3.67
N VAL A 61 9.35 -4.15 3.49
CA VAL A 61 9.69 -4.77 2.21
C VAL A 61 8.48 -5.59 1.79
N PHE A 62 8.08 -5.39 0.54
CA PHE A 62 7.00 -6.16 -0.05
C PHE A 62 7.51 -6.88 -1.29
N HIS A 63 6.79 -7.91 -1.70
CA HIS A 63 7.06 -8.61 -2.95
C HIS A 63 5.98 -8.23 -3.95
N ARG A 64 6.39 -7.72 -5.12
CA ARG A 64 5.46 -7.44 -6.17
C ARG A 64 4.86 -8.74 -6.68
N PRO A 65 3.53 -8.82 -6.83
CA PRO A 65 2.92 -10.04 -7.34
C PRO A 65 3.35 -10.30 -8.78
N HIS A 66 3.55 -11.58 -9.10
CA HIS A 66 4.02 -12.01 -10.41
C HIS A 66 3.60 -13.46 -10.63
N PRO A 67 3.09 -13.80 -11.81
CA PRO A 67 2.89 -12.94 -12.99
C PRO A 67 1.63 -12.07 -12.91
N GLU A 68 0.69 -12.40 -12.04
CA GLU A 68 -0.50 -11.60 -11.85
C GLU A 68 -0.16 -10.33 -11.06
N ARG A 69 -0.82 -9.24 -11.41
CA ARG A 69 -0.54 -7.95 -10.78
C ARG A 69 -1.58 -7.58 -9.74
N ILE A 70 -2.25 -8.60 -9.21
CA ILE A 70 -3.28 -8.43 -8.19
C ILE A 70 -2.70 -8.85 -6.84
N THR A 71 -2.99 -8.06 -5.83
CA THR A 71 -2.46 -8.25 -4.48
C THR A 71 -3.28 -9.30 -3.74
N ASP A 72 -2.62 -10.34 -3.23
CA ASP A 72 -3.34 -11.37 -2.48
C ASP A 72 -3.73 -10.86 -1.08
N LYS A 73 -4.59 -11.62 -0.41
CA LYS A 73 -5.13 -11.21 0.90
C LYS A 73 -4.06 -11.03 1.96
N GLY A 74 -3.06 -11.89 1.97
CA GLY A 74 -1.96 -11.79 2.92
C GLY A 74 -1.17 -10.49 2.73
N ALA A 75 -0.90 -10.14 1.48
CA ALA A 75 -0.19 -8.92 1.16
C ALA A 75 -1.04 -7.69 1.49
N VAL A 76 -2.34 -7.73 1.22
CA VAL A 76 -3.25 -6.63 1.59
C VAL A 76 -3.20 -6.39 3.09
N LYS A 77 -3.23 -7.47 3.86
CA LYS A 77 -3.17 -7.39 5.31
C LYS A 77 -1.85 -6.77 5.78
N ALA A 78 -0.74 -7.16 5.15
CA ALA A 78 0.58 -6.61 5.48
C ALA A 78 0.66 -5.13 5.13
N VAL A 79 0.11 -4.72 3.98
CA VAL A 79 0.06 -3.31 3.59
C VAL A 79 -0.77 -2.51 4.58
N ARG A 80 -1.93 -3.03 4.98
CA ARG A 80 -2.77 -2.34 5.96
C ARG A 80 -2.02 -2.14 7.28
N ARG A 81 -1.33 -3.17 7.76
CA ARG A 81 -0.55 -3.05 8.99
C ARG A 81 0.55 -2.01 8.87
N PHE A 82 1.22 -1.99 7.74
CA PHE A 82 2.26 -0.99 7.48
C PHE A 82 1.68 0.42 7.52
N LEU A 83 0.55 0.65 6.86
CA LEU A 83 -0.11 1.95 6.86
C LEU A 83 -0.55 2.36 8.26
N GLN A 84 -1.12 1.44 9.02
CA GLN A 84 -1.52 1.72 10.40
C GLN A 84 -0.32 2.14 11.25
N THR A 85 0.79 1.41 11.13
CA THR A 85 2.01 1.73 11.86
C THR A 85 2.55 3.10 11.47
N ALA A 86 2.39 3.48 10.22
CA ALA A 86 2.81 4.79 9.72
C ALA A 86 1.82 5.91 10.05
N GLY A 87 0.73 5.60 10.74
CA GLY A 87 -0.26 6.59 11.16
C GLY A 87 -1.27 6.95 10.09
N VAL A 88 -1.45 6.10 9.09
CA VAL A 88 -2.39 6.35 7.98
C VAL A 88 -3.67 5.58 8.23
N GLU A 89 -4.80 6.28 8.13
CA GLU A 89 -6.13 5.69 8.25
C GLU A 89 -7.02 6.18 7.11
N PRO A 90 -8.02 5.38 6.71
CA PRO A 90 -8.96 5.80 5.66
C PRO A 90 -9.85 6.96 6.07
#